data_c7944925b2733231da41caaf85e47250
#
_entry.id   c7944925b2733231da41caaf85e47250
#
_cell.length_a   1.000
_cell.length_b   1.000
_cell.length_c   1.000
_cell.angle_alpha   90.00
_cell.angle_beta   90.00
_cell.angle_gamma   90.00
#
_symmetry.space_group_name_H-M   'P 1'
#
loop_
_entity.id
_entity.type
_entity.pdbx_description
1 polymer ?
#
loop_
_entity_poly.entity_id
_entity_poly.type
_entity_poly.pdbx_seq_one_letter_code
_entity_poly.pdbx_strand_id
1 'polypeptide(L)'
;MRTLSTNHYEIPTMFFRQIYEKGLAHASYMVGCQKSGTVAVIDAKRDVDTYIEIARQENLRITHVLETHIHADFLCGSRELAELTGAEMFLSDEGGAEWAYAFEHNGLRDGHSFMVGNIRFDVWHTPGHTPEHICFLVTDTPASSVPVMFFSGDFVFVGDVGRPDLLERAAGYSGTMVDGARQMFASLQRFRTLPDHIQIHPAHGAGSACGKSLGDVPHTTVGYEKLVNWALLIHNEELFVKTLLDGQPEPPQYFAMMKMLNKELRPLVSAVPKPVLLDPARFRALVDHGAQVVDTRDKSLSTNAAIPNSLWIANNNALSTWAGWMLDYNQEIIILGAKSQFDEICRRLMRIGLDRIVGYVDSTDVWTDAHKPLTHVPWMSVAQLRELRSAENIYVLDVRKATEFADGHVPGAHHIHAGYLRDHLAELPQDRHIAVMCAAGSRSTIACSLLLQHGFTNIYNITGGFDAWNAAGYEVE
;
A
#
# COMPACT_ATOMS: atom_id res chain seq x y z
N MET A 1 59.05 -26.88 -11.63
CA MET A 1 58.15 -25.77 -11.90
C MET A 1 56.76 -26.35 -12.04
N ARG A 2 55.91 -26.19 -11.01
CA ARG A 2 54.46 -26.52 -11.13
C ARG A 2 53.78 -25.33 -11.77
N THR A 3 53.22 -25.53 -12.95
CA THR A 3 52.35 -24.58 -13.61
C THR A 3 51.09 -24.38 -12.74
N LEU A 4 50.94 -23.21 -12.15
CA LEU A 4 49.71 -22.78 -11.54
C LEU A 4 48.66 -22.69 -12.65
N SER A 5 47.67 -23.58 -12.63
CA SER A 5 46.51 -23.43 -13.47
C SER A 5 45.83 -22.12 -13.04
N THR A 6 45.68 -21.17 -13.94
CA THR A 6 44.83 -20.01 -13.77
C THR A 6 43.38 -20.53 -13.72
N ASN A 7 42.90 -20.77 -12.51
CA ASN A 7 41.44 -20.88 -12.30
C ASN A 7 40.85 -19.54 -12.77
N HIS A 8 40.23 -19.54 -13.93
CA HIS A 8 39.31 -18.47 -14.31
C HIS A 8 38.16 -18.51 -13.30
N TYR A 9 38.24 -17.67 -12.26
CA TYR A 9 37.06 -17.37 -11.48
C TYR A 9 36.08 -16.72 -12.45
N GLU A 10 35.03 -17.47 -12.82
CA GLU A 10 33.92 -16.85 -13.54
C GLU A 10 33.34 -15.76 -12.63
N ILE A 11 33.29 -14.54 -13.13
CA ILE A 11 32.68 -13.41 -12.40
C ILE A 11 31.22 -13.77 -12.18
N PRO A 12 30.68 -13.59 -10.96
CA PRO A 12 29.26 -13.81 -10.68
C PRO A 12 28.43 -13.08 -11.72
N THR A 13 27.49 -13.79 -12.35
CA THR A 13 26.68 -13.26 -13.46
C THR A 13 25.26 -12.92 -13.04
N MET A 14 24.98 -12.99 -11.75
CA MET A 14 23.64 -12.67 -11.22
C MET A 14 23.40 -11.16 -11.28
N PHE A 15 22.29 -10.79 -11.93
CA PHE A 15 21.74 -9.44 -11.89
C PHE A 15 20.76 -9.35 -10.73
N PHE A 16 20.81 -8.27 -9.96
CA PHE A 16 19.89 -7.95 -8.88
C PHE A 16 19.56 -6.47 -8.88
N ARG A 17 18.28 -6.14 -8.79
CA ARG A 17 17.79 -4.77 -8.62
C ARG A 17 16.54 -4.77 -7.74
N GLN A 18 16.57 -4.02 -6.66
CA GLN A 18 15.37 -3.69 -5.88
C GLN A 18 14.72 -2.41 -6.43
N ILE A 19 13.42 -2.43 -6.60
CA ILE A 19 12.58 -1.27 -6.96
C ILE A 19 11.65 -1.00 -5.79
N TYR A 20 11.84 0.14 -5.11
CA TYR A 20 11.08 0.48 -3.92
C TYR A 20 10.08 1.59 -4.20
N GLU A 21 8.80 1.34 -3.88
CA GLU A 21 7.69 2.29 -3.96
C GLU A 21 7.36 2.84 -2.57
N LYS A 22 7.73 4.10 -2.34
CA LYS A 22 7.62 4.72 -1.01
C LYS A 22 6.18 4.89 -0.53
N GLY A 23 5.22 5.11 -1.44
CA GLY A 23 3.82 5.38 -1.07
C GLY A 23 3.10 4.16 -0.51
N LEU A 24 3.52 2.96 -0.92
CA LEU A 24 2.98 1.67 -0.47
C LEU A 24 3.96 0.93 0.43
N ALA A 25 5.14 1.53 0.68
CA ALA A 25 6.27 0.85 1.33
C ALA A 25 6.58 -0.52 0.71
N HIS A 26 6.38 -0.65 -0.62
CA HIS A 26 6.45 -1.90 -1.36
C HIS A 26 7.78 -2.05 -2.09
N ALA A 27 8.39 -3.22 -2.00
CA ALA A 27 9.61 -3.62 -2.70
C ALA A 27 9.31 -4.72 -3.71
N SER A 28 9.59 -4.46 -4.97
CA SER A 28 9.65 -5.46 -6.03
C SER A 28 11.09 -5.69 -6.47
N TYR A 29 11.35 -6.81 -7.14
CA TYR A 29 12.72 -7.20 -7.45
C TYR A 29 12.87 -7.67 -8.89
N MET A 30 14.05 -7.36 -9.46
CA MET A 30 14.50 -7.97 -10.71
C MET A 30 15.72 -8.84 -10.43
N VAL A 31 15.64 -10.12 -10.75
CA VAL A 31 16.71 -11.11 -10.51
C VAL A 31 16.92 -11.92 -11.76
N GLY A 32 18.16 -12.02 -12.22
CA GLY A 32 18.42 -12.68 -13.49
C GLY A 32 19.90 -13.01 -13.74
N CYS A 33 20.15 -13.44 -14.93
CA CYS A 33 21.47 -13.88 -15.39
C CYS A 33 21.97 -12.98 -16.54
N GLN A 34 23.00 -12.18 -16.28
CA GLN A 34 23.64 -11.34 -17.31
C GLN A 34 24.21 -12.16 -18.46
N LYS A 35 24.74 -13.34 -18.19
CA LYS A 35 25.31 -14.22 -19.22
C LYS A 35 24.25 -14.71 -20.22
N SER A 36 23.04 -15.02 -19.78
CA SER A 36 21.93 -15.41 -20.66
C SER A 36 21.12 -14.23 -21.17
N GLY A 37 21.30 -13.04 -20.61
CA GLY A 37 20.51 -11.86 -20.92
C GLY A 37 19.04 -11.98 -20.50
N THR A 38 18.73 -12.74 -19.43
CA THR A 38 17.36 -13.02 -18.97
C THR A 38 17.15 -12.59 -17.53
N VAL A 39 15.94 -12.10 -17.21
CA VAL A 39 15.59 -11.62 -15.87
C VAL A 39 14.16 -12.00 -15.52
N ALA A 40 13.94 -12.33 -14.24
CA ALA A 40 12.64 -12.43 -13.61
C ALA A 40 12.29 -11.14 -12.89
N VAL A 41 11.00 -10.82 -12.82
CA VAL A 41 10.45 -9.73 -11.98
C VAL A 41 9.56 -10.35 -10.92
N ILE A 42 9.77 -10.00 -9.65
CA ILE A 42 9.02 -10.51 -8.50
C ILE A 42 8.18 -9.35 -7.95
N ASP A 43 6.88 -9.58 -7.75
CA ASP A 43 5.90 -8.67 -7.16
C ASP A 43 5.86 -7.31 -7.86
N ALA A 44 5.65 -7.33 -9.19
CA ALA A 44 5.67 -6.13 -10.01
C ALA A 44 4.55 -5.15 -9.65
N LYS A 45 4.89 -3.87 -9.41
CA LYS A 45 3.89 -2.80 -9.32
C LYS A 45 3.22 -2.53 -10.68
N ARG A 46 2.04 -1.91 -10.67
CA ARG A 46 1.18 -1.73 -11.85
C ARG A 46 1.78 -0.90 -12.98
N ASP A 47 2.62 0.06 -12.70
CA ASP A 47 3.33 0.90 -13.67
C ASP A 47 4.60 0.19 -14.16
N VAL A 48 4.39 -0.80 -15.03
CA VAL A 48 5.41 -1.78 -15.47
C VAL A 48 6.48 -1.22 -16.40
N ASP A 49 6.30 -0.03 -16.97
CA ASP A 49 7.31 0.70 -17.76
C ASP A 49 8.64 0.83 -17.02
N THR A 50 8.61 0.91 -15.69
CA THR A 50 9.81 0.91 -14.83
C THR A 50 10.70 -0.31 -15.06
N TYR A 51 10.12 -1.52 -15.10
CA TYR A 51 10.88 -2.76 -15.27
C TYR A 51 11.37 -2.93 -16.70
N ILE A 52 10.53 -2.55 -17.68
CA ILE A 52 10.86 -2.60 -19.11
C ILE A 52 12.05 -1.68 -19.40
N GLU A 53 12.05 -0.48 -18.83
CA GLU A 53 13.16 0.47 -19.03
C GLU A 53 14.46 -0.01 -18.35
N ILE A 54 14.40 -0.56 -17.14
CA ILE A 54 15.57 -1.16 -16.48
C ILE A 54 16.12 -2.32 -17.31
N ALA A 55 15.26 -3.23 -17.77
CA ALA A 55 15.69 -4.36 -18.58
C ALA A 55 16.36 -3.91 -19.89
N ARG A 56 15.80 -2.87 -20.54
CA ARG A 56 16.38 -2.27 -21.76
C ARG A 56 17.78 -1.67 -21.50
N GLN A 57 17.93 -0.92 -20.39
CA GLN A 57 19.21 -0.29 -20.01
C GLN A 57 20.30 -1.33 -19.70
N GLU A 58 19.92 -2.44 -19.09
CA GLU A 58 20.84 -3.52 -18.69
C GLU A 58 21.00 -4.60 -19.78
N ASN A 59 20.37 -4.42 -20.97
CA ASN A 59 20.37 -5.40 -22.07
C ASN A 59 19.83 -6.78 -21.64
N LEU A 60 18.80 -6.80 -20.81
CA LEU A 60 18.13 -8.00 -20.31
C LEU A 60 16.73 -8.15 -20.96
N ARG A 61 16.29 -9.37 -21.14
CA ARG A 61 14.93 -9.72 -21.55
C ARG A 61 14.16 -10.24 -20.32
N ILE A 62 13.03 -9.65 -20.02
CA ILE A 62 12.12 -10.15 -18.99
C ILE A 62 11.47 -11.42 -19.54
N THR A 63 11.69 -12.55 -18.89
CA THR A 63 11.22 -13.88 -19.30
C THR A 63 10.27 -14.51 -18.30
N HIS A 64 10.34 -14.10 -17.04
CA HIS A 64 9.54 -14.62 -15.94
C HIS A 64 8.94 -13.46 -15.15
N VAL A 65 7.67 -13.60 -14.79
CA VAL A 65 6.96 -12.70 -13.86
C VAL A 65 6.44 -13.55 -12.72
N LEU A 66 6.83 -13.21 -11.51
CA LEU A 66 6.59 -13.99 -10.30
C LEU A 66 5.77 -13.16 -9.32
N GLU A 67 4.88 -13.79 -8.57
CA GLU A 67 4.23 -13.22 -7.39
C GLU A 67 4.47 -14.12 -6.18
N THR A 68 4.70 -13.50 -5.02
CA THR A 68 4.83 -14.24 -3.76
C THR A 68 3.46 -14.63 -3.22
N HIS A 69 2.44 -13.81 -3.44
CA HIS A 69 1.07 -14.04 -2.99
C HIS A 69 0.08 -13.10 -3.68
N ILE A 70 -1.21 -13.27 -3.43
CA ILE A 70 -2.27 -12.34 -3.86
C ILE A 70 -2.23 -11.11 -2.95
N HIS A 71 -1.59 -10.04 -3.40
CA HIS A 71 -1.43 -8.82 -2.63
C HIS A 71 -2.76 -8.12 -2.33
N ALA A 72 -2.90 -7.61 -1.10
CA ALA A 72 -4.08 -6.86 -0.68
C ALA A 72 -3.87 -5.34 -0.65
N ASP A 73 -2.64 -4.88 -0.64
CA ASP A 73 -2.29 -3.47 -0.46
C ASP A 73 -2.05 -2.71 -1.78
N PHE A 74 -1.77 -3.44 -2.88
CA PHE A 74 -1.63 -2.86 -4.22
C PHE A 74 -2.09 -3.82 -5.32
N LEU A 75 -2.29 -3.28 -6.51
CA LEU A 75 -2.63 -4.02 -7.71
C LEU A 75 -1.37 -4.39 -8.48
N CYS A 76 -1.10 -5.70 -8.59
CA CYS A 76 0.05 -6.22 -9.33
C CYS A 76 0.00 -5.87 -10.82
N GLY A 77 1.17 -5.58 -11.36
CA GLY A 77 1.40 -5.37 -12.79
C GLY A 77 1.82 -6.63 -13.55
N SER A 78 1.73 -7.80 -12.93
CA SER A 78 2.24 -9.06 -13.51
C SER A 78 1.62 -9.39 -14.85
N ARG A 79 0.31 -9.23 -14.98
CA ARG A 79 -0.40 -9.47 -16.25
C ARG A 79 -0.06 -8.44 -17.31
N GLU A 80 0.06 -7.16 -16.95
CA GLU A 80 0.49 -6.09 -17.84
C GLU A 80 1.92 -6.33 -18.32
N LEU A 81 2.80 -6.74 -17.42
CA LEU A 81 4.20 -7.02 -17.76
C LEU A 81 4.34 -8.23 -18.67
N ALA A 82 3.61 -9.30 -18.40
CA ALA A 82 3.58 -10.50 -19.24
C ALA A 82 3.06 -10.19 -20.66
N GLU A 83 1.95 -9.44 -20.77
CA GLU A 83 1.38 -9.01 -22.06
C GLU A 83 2.36 -8.17 -22.88
N LEU A 84 3.04 -7.21 -22.26
CA LEU A 84 3.94 -6.28 -22.97
C LEU A 84 5.29 -6.89 -23.34
N THR A 85 5.75 -7.91 -22.61
CA THR A 85 7.10 -8.50 -22.79
C THR A 85 7.09 -9.90 -23.39
N GLY A 86 5.95 -10.58 -23.39
CA GLY A 86 5.85 -12.00 -23.71
C GLY A 86 6.47 -12.91 -22.64
N ALA A 87 6.67 -12.41 -21.42
CA ALA A 87 7.15 -13.20 -20.30
C ALA A 87 6.07 -14.14 -19.79
N GLU A 88 6.50 -15.30 -19.28
CA GLU A 88 5.60 -16.26 -18.65
C GLU A 88 5.36 -15.88 -17.18
N MET A 89 4.11 -16.03 -16.71
CA MET A 89 3.76 -15.85 -15.30
C MET A 89 3.91 -17.14 -14.52
N PHE A 90 4.51 -17.08 -13.35
CA PHE A 90 4.71 -18.17 -12.42
C PHE A 90 4.12 -17.77 -11.07
N LEU A 91 2.96 -18.34 -10.73
CA LEU A 91 2.14 -17.96 -9.59
C LEU A 91 1.81 -19.18 -8.74
N SER A 92 1.39 -18.96 -7.49
CA SER A 92 1.08 -20.03 -6.56
C SER A 92 -0.20 -20.79 -6.93
N ASP A 93 -0.14 -22.12 -6.91
CA ASP A 93 -1.29 -23.05 -6.97
C ASP A 93 -1.61 -23.63 -5.57
N GLU A 94 -1.10 -23.03 -4.51
CA GLU A 94 -1.41 -23.39 -3.13
C GLU A 94 -2.67 -22.67 -2.63
N GLY A 95 -3.11 -22.92 -1.41
CA GLY A 95 -4.23 -22.22 -0.76
C GLY A 95 -5.63 -22.71 -1.14
N GLY A 96 -5.76 -23.59 -2.14
CA GLY A 96 -7.03 -24.16 -2.57
C GLY A 96 -7.86 -23.24 -3.50
N ALA A 97 -9.08 -23.66 -3.81
CA ALA A 97 -9.90 -23.04 -4.87
C ALA A 97 -10.23 -21.55 -4.66
N GLU A 98 -10.36 -21.11 -3.42
CA GLU A 98 -10.66 -19.70 -3.10
C GLU A 98 -9.48 -18.75 -3.37
N TRP A 99 -8.28 -19.32 -3.53
CA TRP A 99 -7.02 -18.60 -3.76
C TRP A 99 -6.48 -18.81 -5.17
N ALA A 100 -7.24 -19.48 -6.04
CA ALA A 100 -6.86 -19.70 -7.42
C ALA A 100 -6.97 -18.41 -8.24
N TYR A 101 -5.97 -18.16 -9.08
CA TYR A 101 -6.02 -17.11 -10.09
C TYR A 101 -6.96 -17.51 -11.23
N ALA A 102 -7.77 -16.57 -11.72
CA ALA A 102 -8.75 -16.80 -12.79
C ALA A 102 -8.16 -16.64 -14.21
N PHE A 103 -6.85 -16.66 -14.36
CA PHE A 103 -6.14 -16.48 -15.63
C PHE A 103 -4.97 -17.45 -15.76
N GLU A 104 -4.54 -17.69 -17.01
CA GLU A 104 -3.45 -18.62 -17.31
C GLU A 104 -2.13 -18.21 -16.66
N HIS A 105 -1.45 -19.20 -16.06
CA HIS A 105 -0.13 -19.05 -15.46
C HIS A 105 0.53 -20.43 -15.30
N ASN A 106 1.84 -20.44 -15.07
CA ASN A 106 2.57 -21.62 -14.65
C ASN A 106 2.40 -21.79 -13.13
N GLY A 107 1.66 -22.81 -12.70
CA GLY A 107 1.35 -23.05 -11.29
C GLY A 107 2.57 -23.52 -10.50
N LEU A 108 2.88 -22.85 -9.41
CA LEU A 108 3.97 -23.17 -8.50
C LEU A 108 3.44 -23.83 -7.22
N ARG A 109 4.17 -24.85 -6.75
CA ARG A 109 3.92 -25.55 -5.49
C ARG A 109 5.19 -25.73 -4.69
N ASP A 110 5.05 -26.05 -3.41
CA ASP A 110 6.19 -26.34 -2.52
C ASP A 110 7.15 -27.35 -3.15
N GLY A 111 8.44 -27.04 -3.11
CA GLY A 111 9.50 -27.88 -3.66
C GLY A 111 9.68 -27.81 -5.18
N HIS A 112 8.84 -27.08 -5.93
CA HIS A 112 9.13 -26.80 -7.34
C HIS A 112 10.42 -25.97 -7.49
N SER A 113 11.11 -26.16 -8.61
CA SER A 113 12.25 -25.32 -8.98
C SER A 113 12.27 -25.03 -10.48
N PHE A 114 12.77 -23.87 -10.86
CA PHE A 114 12.93 -23.43 -12.24
C PHE A 114 14.18 -22.58 -12.42
N MET A 115 14.54 -22.29 -13.67
CA MET A 115 15.76 -21.56 -14.01
C MET A 115 15.45 -20.28 -14.78
N VAL A 116 16.12 -19.18 -14.38
CA VAL A 116 16.18 -17.95 -15.15
C VAL A 116 17.63 -17.76 -15.64
N GLY A 117 17.92 -18.26 -16.83
CA GLY A 117 19.29 -18.47 -17.26
C GLY A 117 20.03 -19.44 -16.34
N ASN A 118 21.10 -18.99 -15.69
CA ASN A 118 21.86 -19.78 -14.72
C ASN A 118 21.44 -19.55 -13.25
N ILE A 119 20.38 -18.82 -13.02
CA ILE A 119 19.86 -18.56 -11.67
C ILE A 119 18.73 -19.54 -11.38
N ARG A 120 18.88 -20.34 -10.32
CA ARG A 120 17.86 -21.29 -9.86
C ARG A 120 16.97 -20.64 -8.81
N PHE A 121 15.66 -20.83 -8.96
CA PHE A 121 14.62 -20.47 -8.01
C PHE A 121 14.03 -21.75 -7.44
N ASP A 122 14.05 -21.90 -6.13
CA ASP A 122 13.42 -23.02 -5.40
C ASP A 122 12.22 -22.44 -4.62
N VAL A 123 11.04 -23.02 -4.82
CA VAL A 123 9.76 -22.53 -4.27
C VAL A 123 9.53 -23.11 -2.87
N TRP A 124 9.15 -22.25 -1.95
CA TRP A 124 8.74 -22.61 -0.60
C TRP A 124 7.33 -22.12 -0.33
N HIS A 125 6.38 -23.03 -0.05
CA HIS A 125 5.07 -22.67 0.47
C HIS A 125 5.19 -22.23 1.93
N THR A 126 4.73 -21.02 2.22
CA THR A 126 4.86 -20.34 3.53
C THR A 126 3.52 -19.72 3.94
N PRO A 127 2.48 -20.55 4.16
CA PRO A 127 1.16 -20.06 4.52
C PRO A 127 1.18 -19.36 5.88
N GLY A 128 0.28 -18.39 6.03
CA GLY A 128 0.12 -17.62 7.27
C GLY A 128 -0.38 -16.22 7.03
N HIS A 129 0.35 -15.37 6.31
CA HIS A 129 -0.14 -14.09 5.84
C HIS A 129 -1.33 -14.29 4.89
N THR A 130 -1.14 -15.11 3.87
CA THR A 130 -2.19 -15.68 3.03
C THR A 130 -1.99 -17.20 2.89
N PRO A 131 -3.05 -17.98 2.59
CA PRO A 131 -2.95 -19.45 2.48
C PRO A 131 -2.09 -19.92 1.29
N GLU A 132 -2.02 -19.15 0.20
CA GLU A 132 -1.29 -19.48 -1.02
C GLU A 132 0.13 -18.92 -1.05
N HIS A 133 0.56 -18.20 -0.03
CA HIS A 133 1.83 -17.48 0.01
C HIS A 133 3.02 -18.40 -0.25
N ILE A 134 3.90 -18.02 -1.19
CA ILE A 134 5.15 -18.69 -1.51
C ILE A 134 6.34 -17.73 -1.41
N CYS A 135 7.49 -18.28 -1.08
CA CYS A 135 8.76 -17.59 -1.10
C CYS A 135 9.70 -18.23 -2.15
N PHE A 136 10.73 -17.49 -2.54
CA PHE A 136 11.72 -17.97 -3.49
C PHE A 136 13.12 -17.98 -2.86
N LEU A 137 13.74 -19.17 -2.75
CA LEU A 137 15.15 -19.33 -2.49
C LEU A 137 15.91 -19.26 -3.82
N VAL A 138 16.93 -18.41 -3.89
CA VAL A 138 17.67 -18.14 -5.13
C VAL A 138 19.12 -18.53 -5.00
N THR A 139 19.57 -19.29 -6.00
CA THR A 139 20.95 -19.79 -6.13
C THR A 139 21.58 -19.31 -7.43
N ASP A 140 22.74 -18.66 -7.36
CA ASP A 140 23.62 -18.39 -8.51
C ASP A 140 24.43 -19.67 -8.79
N THR A 141 23.94 -20.54 -9.69
CA THR A 141 24.50 -21.87 -9.86
C THR A 141 25.94 -21.89 -10.39
N PRO A 142 26.42 -20.90 -11.18
CA PRO A 142 27.85 -20.80 -11.51
C PRO A 142 28.76 -20.48 -10.31
N ALA A 143 28.22 -19.76 -9.33
CA ALA A 143 29.00 -19.34 -8.16
C ALA A 143 28.96 -20.38 -7.03
N SER A 144 27.79 -21.01 -6.80
CA SER A 144 27.56 -21.91 -5.67
C SER A 144 26.39 -22.87 -5.92
N SER A 145 26.39 -23.99 -5.22
CA SER A 145 25.21 -24.88 -5.12
C SER A 145 24.27 -24.48 -3.96
N VAL A 146 24.68 -23.51 -3.14
CA VAL A 146 23.97 -23.07 -1.93
C VAL A 146 23.19 -21.78 -2.24
N PRO A 147 21.93 -21.65 -1.81
CA PRO A 147 21.16 -20.44 -2.01
C PRO A 147 21.75 -19.25 -1.27
N VAL A 148 21.63 -18.05 -1.86
CA VAL A 148 22.19 -16.80 -1.34
C VAL A 148 21.12 -15.79 -0.96
N MET A 149 19.93 -15.84 -1.60
CA MET A 149 18.83 -14.92 -1.37
C MET A 149 17.52 -15.65 -1.06
N PHE A 150 16.69 -15.02 -0.28
CA PHE A 150 15.33 -15.45 0.05
C PHE A 150 14.37 -14.28 -0.15
N PHE A 151 13.55 -14.34 -1.20
CA PHE A 151 12.48 -13.38 -1.42
C PHE A 151 11.27 -13.83 -0.61
N SER A 152 11.09 -13.15 0.51
CA SER A 152 10.17 -13.60 1.55
C SER A 152 8.74 -13.11 1.39
N GLY A 153 8.46 -12.22 0.43
CA GLY A 153 7.13 -11.62 0.32
C GLY A 153 6.70 -11.01 1.65
N ASP A 154 5.49 -11.35 2.07
CA ASP A 154 4.90 -10.95 3.35
C ASP A 154 5.00 -12.06 4.42
N PHE A 155 5.99 -12.95 4.31
CA PHE A 155 6.25 -13.97 5.32
C PHE A 155 7.14 -13.44 6.46
N VAL A 156 8.38 -13.05 6.15
CA VAL A 156 9.33 -12.50 7.12
C VAL A 156 9.83 -11.15 6.63
N PHE A 157 9.64 -10.12 7.44
CA PHE A 157 10.16 -8.77 7.27
C PHE A 157 11.42 -8.54 8.11
N VAL A 158 12.00 -7.35 8.01
CA VAL A 158 13.04 -6.92 8.94
C VAL A 158 12.43 -6.62 10.30
N GLY A 159 12.68 -7.49 11.27
CA GLY A 159 12.23 -7.38 12.65
C GLY A 159 10.75 -7.75 12.89
N ASP A 160 9.99 -8.15 11.87
CA ASP A 160 8.56 -8.48 11.99
C ASP A 160 8.18 -9.63 11.05
N VAL A 161 6.90 -10.02 11.06
CA VAL A 161 6.31 -11.02 10.15
C VAL A 161 4.96 -10.51 9.63
N GLY A 162 4.51 -11.07 8.50
CA GLY A 162 3.22 -10.74 7.92
C GLY A 162 2.04 -11.07 8.84
N ARG A 163 0.99 -10.25 8.74
CA ARG A 163 -0.21 -10.36 9.56
C ARG A 163 -1.28 -11.22 8.87
N PRO A 164 -1.90 -12.18 9.56
CA PRO A 164 -2.93 -13.05 9.00
C PRO A 164 -4.35 -12.48 9.07
N ASP A 165 -4.59 -11.41 9.84
CA ASP A 165 -5.93 -10.88 10.14
C ASP A 165 -6.55 -10.03 9.02
N LEU A 166 -5.78 -9.68 7.99
CA LEU A 166 -6.26 -8.92 6.82
C LEU A 166 -7.42 -9.61 6.11
N LEU A 167 -7.43 -10.95 6.06
CA LEU A 167 -8.49 -11.74 5.46
C LEU A 167 -9.83 -11.57 6.17
N GLU A 168 -9.78 -11.60 7.49
CA GLU A 168 -10.98 -11.48 8.31
C GLU A 168 -11.46 -10.05 8.38
N ARG A 169 -10.56 -9.10 8.67
CA ARG A 169 -10.91 -7.70 8.90
C ARG A 169 -11.22 -6.91 7.63
N ALA A 170 -10.50 -7.16 6.54
CA ALA A 170 -10.70 -6.43 5.29
C ALA A 170 -11.61 -7.17 4.29
N ALA A 171 -11.62 -8.51 4.28
CA ALA A 171 -12.35 -9.31 3.30
C ALA A 171 -13.54 -10.10 3.89
N GLY A 172 -13.80 -10.02 5.21
CA GLY A 172 -14.99 -10.60 5.86
C GLY A 172 -14.98 -12.13 6.02
N TYR A 173 -13.83 -12.79 5.89
CA TYR A 173 -13.69 -14.23 6.08
C TYR A 173 -13.56 -14.59 7.57
N SER A 174 -14.68 -14.80 8.26
CA SER A 174 -14.69 -15.06 9.70
C SER A 174 -13.88 -16.29 10.12
N GLY A 175 -13.08 -16.16 11.20
CA GLY A 175 -12.35 -17.26 11.85
C GLY A 175 -11.03 -17.63 11.19
N THR A 176 -10.57 -16.91 10.18
CA THR A 176 -9.34 -17.24 9.43
C THR A 176 -8.06 -16.72 10.09
N MET A 177 -8.12 -15.68 10.91
CA MET A 177 -6.93 -15.04 11.47
C MET A 177 -6.16 -15.93 12.44
N VAL A 178 -6.86 -16.74 13.27
CA VAL A 178 -6.20 -17.65 14.22
C VAL A 178 -5.52 -18.79 13.49
N ASP A 179 -6.18 -19.38 12.48
CA ASP A 179 -5.61 -20.45 11.67
C ASP A 179 -4.43 -19.94 10.84
N GLY A 180 -4.52 -18.76 10.27
CA GLY A 180 -3.41 -18.10 9.59
C GLY A 180 -2.22 -17.84 10.53
N ALA A 181 -2.47 -17.41 11.77
CA ALA A 181 -1.41 -17.21 12.75
C ALA A 181 -0.70 -18.54 13.13
N ARG A 182 -1.45 -19.65 13.24
CA ARG A 182 -0.87 -20.98 13.47
C ARG A 182 -0.06 -21.47 12.28
N GLN A 183 -0.57 -21.25 11.06
CA GLN A 183 0.16 -21.56 9.82
C GLN A 183 1.47 -20.75 9.75
N MET A 184 1.43 -19.46 10.08
CA MET A 184 2.61 -18.61 10.16
C MET A 184 3.63 -19.18 11.15
N PHE A 185 3.19 -19.58 12.34
CA PHE A 185 4.06 -20.21 13.32
C PHE A 185 4.73 -21.48 12.79
N ALA A 186 3.97 -22.37 12.15
CA ALA A 186 4.50 -23.58 11.53
C ALA A 186 5.51 -23.28 10.41
N SER A 187 5.21 -22.30 9.54
CA SER A 187 6.11 -21.84 8.48
C SER A 187 7.43 -21.28 9.06
N LEU A 188 7.37 -20.56 10.19
CA LEU A 188 8.55 -20.05 10.89
C LEU A 188 9.42 -21.17 11.49
N GLN A 189 8.86 -22.34 11.87
CA GLN A 189 9.69 -23.49 12.31
C GLN A 189 10.56 -23.98 11.15
N ARG A 190 10.00 -24.05 9.92
CA ARG A 190 10.78 -24.41 8.73
C ARG A 190 11.83 -23.34 8.41
N PHE A 191 11.49 -22.05 8.50
CA PHE A 191 12.42 -20.94 8.28
C PHE A 191 13.66 -21.02 9.20
N ARG A 192 13.50 -21.42 10.46
CA ARG A 192 14.62 -21.58 11.40
C ARG A 192 15.68 -22.58 10.93
N THR A 193 15.35 -23.48 10.01
CA THR A 193 16.30 -24.44 9.46
C THR A 193 17.20 -23.87 8.37
N LEU A 194 16.88 -22.67 7.85
CA LEU A 194 17.68 -22.02 6.81
C LEU A 194 19.07 -21.62 7.34
N PRO A 195 20.09 -21.67 6.48
CA PRO A 195 21.44 -21.18 6.81
C PRO A 195 21.45 -19.66 7.10
N ASP A 196 22.24 -19.27 8.08
CA ASP A 196 22.28 -17.89 8.59
C ASP A 196 22.78 -16.84 7.58
N HIS A 197 23.56 -17.24 6.58
CA HIS A 197 24.13 -16.34 5.57
C HIS A 197 23.13 -15.88 4.50
N ILE A 198 21.95 -16.50 4.39
CA ILE A 198 20.96 -16.18 3.35
C ILE A 198 20.43 -14.77 3.61
N GLN A 199 20.47 -13.94 2.57
CA GLN A 199 19.89 -12.58 2.59
C GLN A 199 18.37 -12.65 2.40
N ILE A 200 17.65 -11.92 3.21
CA ILE A 200 16.18 -11.80 3.13
C ILE A 200 15.81 -10.52 2.43
N HIS A 201 14.96 -10.63 1.41
CA HIS A 201 14.43 -9.55 0.60
C HIS A 201 12.89 -9.55 0.72
N PRO A 202 12.31 -8.77 1.66
CA PRO A 202 10.87 -8.75 1.93
C PRO A 202 10.11 -7.87 0.93
N ALA A 203 8.79 -8.11 0.77
CA ALA A 203 7.96 -7.25 -0.08
C ALA A 203 7.68 -5.87 0.52
N HIS A 204 7.88 -5.68 1.84
CA HIS A 204 7.60 -4.41 2.49
C HIS A 204 8.72 -3.95 3.43
N GLY A 205 8.80 -2.60 3.58
CA GLY A 205 9.60 -1.89 4.57
C GLY A 205 8.72 -1.10 5.54
N ALA A 206 9.36 -0.25 6.35
CA ALA A 206 8.69 0.59 7.34
C ALA A 206 7.56 1.44 6.73
N GLY A 207 6.42 1.47 7.42
CA GLY A 207 5.23 2.21 7.01
C GLY A 207 4.17 1.41 6.27
N SER A 208 4.43 0.15 5.89
CA SER A 208 3.40 -0.73 5.34
C SER A 208 2.35 -1.10 6.38
N ALA A 209 1.10 -1.27 5.91
CA ALA A 209 0.00 -1.77 6.72
C ALA A 209 0.01 -3.31 6.86
N CYS A 210 0.94 -4.01 6.18
CA CYS A 210 1.06 -5.47 6.21
C CYS A 210 1.77 -6.03 7.46
N GLY A 211 2.29 -5.16 8.34
CA GLY A 211 2.85 -5.50 9.64
C GLY A 211 2.77 -4.32 10.60
N LYS A 212 3.17 -4.54 11.87
CA LYS A 212 3.05 -3.52 12.93
C LYS A 212 4.37 -2.81 13.28
N SER A 213 5.52 -3.42 13.00
CA SER A 213 6.83 -2.96 13.49
C SER A 213 7.96 -3.18 12.48
N LEU A 214 7.70 -3.00 11.18
CA LEU A 214 8.70 -3.19 10.14
C LEU A 214 9.87 -2.20 10.27
N GLY A 215 11.10 -2.72 10.18
CA GLY A 215 12.33 -1.92 10.21
C GLY A 215 12.57 -1.13 8.92
N ASP A 216 13.32 -0.03 9.03
CA ASP A 216 13.69 0.84 7.91
C ASP A 216 14.79 0.26 6.99
N VAL A 217 15.46 -0.80 7.44
CA VAL A 217 16.54 -1.44 6.66
C VAL A 217 15.91 -2.24 5.52
N PRO A 218 16.38 -2.11 4.26
CA PRO A 218 15.72 -2.68 3.09
C PRO A 218 15.85 -4.21 2.96
N HIS A 219 16.78 -4.84 3.66
CA HIS A 219 17.03 -6.28 3.66
C HIS A 219 17.76 -6.69 4.94
N THR A 220 17.76 -7.98 5.26
CA THR A 220 18.39 -8.55 6.45
C THR A 220 19.01 -9.92 6.10
N THR A 221 19.38 -10.70 7.10
CA THR A 221 19.83 -12.09 6.93
C THR A 221 19.03 -13.03 7.83
N VAL A 222 18.93 -14.30 7.44
CA VAL A 222 18.30 -15.33 8.25
C VAL A 222 18.91 -15.39 9.66
N GLY A 223 20.24 -15.32 9.76
CA GLY A 223 20.94 -15.36 11.06
C GLY A 223 20.61 -14.16 11.94
N TYR A 224 20.54 -12.95 11.36
CA TYR A 224 20.18 -11.76 12.14
C TYR A 224 18.73 -11.82 12.62
N GLU A 225 17.78 -12.19 11.77
CA GLU A 225 16.37 -12.31 12.17
C GLU A 225 16.16 -13.36 13.27
N LYS A 226 16.88 -14.50 13.25
CA LYS A 226 16.84 -15.48 14.32
C LYS A 226 17.26 -14.92 15.70
N LEU A 227 18.06 -13.86 15.71
CA LEU A 227 18.56 -13.24 16.95
C LEU A 227 17.65 -12.12 17.47
N VAL A 228 16.94 -11.39 16.58
CA VAL A 228 16.28 -10.13 16.96
C VAL A 228 14.79 -10.09 16.66
N ASN A 229 14.29 -10.87 15.70
CA ASN A 229 12.90 -10.84 15.31
C ASN A 229 12.01 -11.45 16.40
N TRP A 230 11.11 -10.66 16.95
CA TRP A 230 10.24 -11.07 18.05
C TRP A 230 9.48 -12.37 17.75
N ALA A 231 9.03 -12.55 16.50
CA ALA A 231 8.27 -13.72 16.06
C ALA A 231 9.11 -15.00 16.08
N LEU A 232 10.41 -14.88 15.79
CA LEU A 232 11.36 -15.99 15.86
C LEU A 232 11.85 -16.27 17.29
N LEU A 233 11.73 -15.33 18.23
CA LEU A 233 12.10 -15.53 19.63
C LEU A 233 11.01 -16.23 20.44
N ILE A 234 9.76 -16.24 19.95
CA ILE A 234 8.66 -16.95 20.61
C ILE A 234 8.61 -18.41 20.13
N HIS A 235 8.72 -19.36 21.07
CA HIS A 235 8.68 -20.80 20.81
C HIS A 235 7.35 -21.47 21.21
N ASN A 236 6.48 -20.75 21.91
CA ASN A 236 5.16 -21.22 22.27
C ASN A 236 4.12 -20.72 21.27
N GLU A 237 3.37 -21.62 20.63
CA GLU A 237 2.40 -21.30 19.59
C GLU A 237 1.27 -20.39 20.09
N GLU A 238 0.72 -20.67 21.28
CA GLU A 238 -0.40 -19.88 21.83
C GLU A 238 0.03 -18.44 22.13
N LEU A 239 1.23 -18.28 22.72
CA LEU A 239 1.81 -16.96 22.97
C LEU A 239 2.11 -16.23 21.65
N PHE A 240 2.62 -16.94 20.64
CA PHE A 240 2.87 -16.38 19.31
C PHE A 240 1.58 -15.86 18.66
N VAL A 241 0.53 -16.70 18.61
CA VAL A 241 -0.78 -16.33 18.03
C VAL A 241 -1.35 -15.11 18.74
N LYS A 242 -1.35 -15.09 20.06
CA LYS A 242 -1.81 -13.93 20.83
C LYS A 242 -1.02 -12.67 20.48
N THR A 243 0.32 -12.76 20.50
CA THR A 243 1.20 -11.61 20.26
C THR A 243 1.07 -11.10 18.82
N LEU A 244 0.94 -12.00 17.84
CA LEU A 244 0.79 -11.64 16.43
C LEU A 244 -0.52 -10.88 16.16
N LEU A 245 -1.63 -11.32 16.75
CA LEU A 245 -2.95 -10.73 16.53
C LEU A 245 -3.21 -9.47 17.34
N ASP A 246 -2.43 -9.21 18.38
CA ASP A 246 -2.57 -8.04 19.24
C ASP A 246 -1.96 -6.78 18.62
N GLY A 247 -2.65 -5.64 18.75
CA GLY A 247 -2.16 -4.32 18.35
C GLY A 247 -1.98 -4.11 16.84
N GLN A 248 -2.62 -4.90 15.99
CA GLN A 248 -2.57 -4.71 14.54
C GLN A 248 -3.32 -3.43 14.13
N PRO A 249 -2.75 -2.61 13.22
CA PRO A 249 -3.42 -1.39 12.73
C PRO A 249 -4.68 -1.74 11.92
N GLU A 250 -5.63 -0.79 11.84
CA GLU A 250 -6.81 -0.96 11.00
C GLU A 250 -6.40 -1.16 9.52
N PRO A 251 -6.88 -2.25 8.87
CA PRO A 251 -6.60 -2.46 7.46
C PRO A 251 -7.42 -1.49 6.60
N PRO A 252 -6.84 -0.88 5.56
CA PRO A 252 -7.60 -0.08 4.60
C PRO A 252 -8.72 -0.89 3.94
N GLN A 253 -9.92 -0.28 3.79
CA GLN A 253 -11.09 -0.95 3.19
C GLN A 253 -10.84 -1.44 1.76
N TYR A 254 -9.99 -0.74 0.98
CA TYR A 254 -9.69 -1.13 -0.39
C TYR A 254 -8.88 -2.43 -0.51
N PHE A 255 -8.35 -2.97 0.58
CA PHE A 255 -7.59 -4.24 0.56
C PHE A 255 -8.41 -5.40 0.03
N ALA A 256 -9.71 -5.46 0.36
CA ALA A 256 -10.62 -6.45 -0.21
C ALA A 256 -10.71 -6.32 -1.74
N MET A 257 -10.77 -5.10 -2.25
CA MET A 257 -10.80 -4.81 -3.70
C MET A 257 -9.50 -5.25 -4.38
N MET A 258 -8.34 -4.95 -3.79
CA MET A 258 -7.05 -5.36 -4.37
C MET A 258 -6.92 -6.87 -4.44
N LYS A 259 -7.26 -7.58 -3.37
CA LYS A 259 -7.28 -9.04 -3.36
C LYS A 259 -8.16 -9.62 -4.48
N MET A 260 -9.35 -9.06 -4.69
CA MET A 260 -10.23 -9.46 -5.78
C MET A 260 -9.60 -9.18 -7.15
N LEU A 261 -9.12 -7.95 -7.38
CA LEU A 261 -8.56 -7.53 -8.67
C LEU A 261 -7.26 -8.25 -9.03
N ASN A 262 -6.47 -8.70 -8.04
CA ASN A 262 -5.23 -9.43 -8.28
C ASN A 262 -5.46 -10.88 -8.72
N LYS A 263 -6.58 -11.49 -8.35
CA LYS A 263 -6.88 -12.87 -8.76
C LYS A 263 -7.84 -12.98 -9.94
N GLU A 264 -8.63 -11.95 -10.25
CA GLU A 264 -9.64 -12.00 -11.31
C GLU A 264 -9.12 -11.57 -12.68
N LEU A 265 -9.83 -11.99 -13.73
CA LEU A 265 -9.54 -11.58 -15.11
C LEU A 265 -10.09 -10.17 -15.36
N ARG A 266 -9.34 -9.14 -14.94
CA ARG A 266 -9.66 -7.72 -15.17
C ARG A 266 -9.08 -7.20 -16.49
N PRO A 267 -9.59 -6.09 -17.04
CA PRO A 267 -8.97 -5.40 -18.16
C PRO A 267 -7.53 -4.96 -17.84
N LEU A 268 -6.65 -5.05 -18.83
CA LEU A 268 -5.27 -4.59 -18.72
C LEU A 268 -5.15 -3.10 -19.02
N VAL A 269 -4.21 -2.45 -18.37
CA VAL A 269 -3.84 -1.06 -18.64
C VAL A 269 -2.48 -1.03 -19.31
N SER A 270 -2.45 -0.73 -20.61
CA SER A 270 -1.23 -0.78 -21.42
C SER A 270 -0.26 0.38 -21.20
N ALA A 271 -0.72 1.48 -20.62
CA ALA A 271 0.11 2.66 -20.36
C ALA A 271 -0.50 3.57 -19.28
N VAL A 272 0.36 4.36 -18.64
CA VAL A 272 -0.09 5.46 -17.76
C VAL A 272 -0.95 6.44 -18.54
N PRO A 273 -2.12 6.88 -18.02
CA PRO A 273 -2.98 7.85 -18.70
C PRO A 273 -2.22 9.14 -19.04
N LYS A 274 -2.42 9.64 -20.26
CA LYS A 274 -1.83 10.91 -20.67
C LYS A 274 -2.61 12.09 -20.09
N PRO A 275 -1.94 13.18 -19.70
CA PRO A 275 -2.61 14.35 -19.18
C PRO A 275 -3.53 14.99 -20.23
N VAL A 276 -4.83 15.02 -19.94
CA VAL A 276 -5.85 15.71 -20.73
C VAL A 276 -6.39 16.85 -19.90
N LEU A 277 -6.08 18.10 -20.33
CA LEU A 277 -6.68 19.29 -19.71
C LEU A 277 -8.15 19.37 -20.14
N LEU A 278 -9.03 19.39 -19.18
CA LEU A 278 -10.48 19.51 -19.43
C LEU A 278 -10.86 20.98 -19.58
N ASP A 279 -11.60 21.28 -20.64
CA ASP A 279 -12.26 22.59 -20.75
C ASP A 279 -13.43 22.69 -19.75
N PRO A 280 -13.91 23.92 -19.43
CA PRO A 280 -14.95 24.12 -18.43
C PRO A 280 -16.27 23.41 -18.75
N ALA A 281 -16.65 23.25 -20.03
CA ALA A 281 -17.88 22.58 -20.42
C ALA A 281 -17.78 21.06 -20.18
N ARG A 282 -16.67 20.47 -20.62
CA ARG A 282 -16.38 19.04 -20.43
C ARG A 282 -16.23 18.69 -18.95
N PHE A 283 -15.52 19.52 -18.18
CA PHE A 283 -15.38 19.34 -16.73
C PHE A 283 -16.76 19.27 -16.05
N ARG A 284 -17.62 20.27 -16.31
CA ARG A 284 -18.97 20.31 -15.71
C ARG A 284 -19.82 19.12 -16.12
N ALA A 285 -19.81 18.75 -17.40
CA ALA A 285 -20.55 17.58 -17.85
C ALA A 285 -20.13 16.30 -17.12
N LEU A 286 -18.83 16.08 -16.89
CA LEU A 286 -18.31 14.93 -16.15
C LEU A 286 -18.77 14.97 -14.67
N VAL A 287 -18.66 16.13 -14.01
CA VAL A 287 -19.11 16.28 -12.61
C VAL A 287 -20.62 16.06 -12.49
N ASP A 288 -21.41 16.61 -13.40
CA ASP A 288 -22.89 16.43 -13.42
C ASP A 288 -23.28 14.95 -13.68
N HIS A 289 -22.41 14.15 -14.31
CA HIS A 289 -22.56 12.70 -14.49
C HIS A 289 -21.95 11.86 -13.35
N GLY A 290 -21.49 12.48 -12.27
CA GLY A 290 -21.02 11.81 -11.07
C GLY A 290 -19.51 11.54 -11.02
N ALA A 291 -18.69 12.18 -11.87
CA ALA A 291 -17.25 12.08 -11.75
C ALA A 291 -16.75 12.69 -10.43
N GLN A 292 -15.82 12.00 -9.77
CA GLN A 292 -15.19 12.44 -8.54
C GLN A 292 -14.06 13.43 -8.84
N VAL A 293 -14.06 14.58 -8.16
CA VAL A 293 -12.98 15.56 -8.26
C VAL A 293 -12.02 15.36 -7.08
N VAL A 294 -10.80 14.96 -7.37
CA VAL A 294 -9.72 14.80 -6.37
C VAL A 294 -8.86 16.05 -6.40
N ASP A 295 -8.98 16.86 -5.33
CA ASP A 295 -8.17 18.08 -5.16
C ASP A 295 -6.82 17.72 -4.52
N THR A 296 -5.76 17.82 -5.31
CA THR A 296 -4.39 17.51 -4.88
C THR A 296 -3.54 18.76 -4.63
N ARG A 297 -4.16 19.94 -4.68
CA ARG A 297 -3.48 21.22 -4.39
C ARG A 297 -3.01 21.30 -2.95
N ASP A 298 -2.22 22.34 -2.66
CA ASP A 298 -1.86 22.62 -1.26
C ASP A 298 -3.10 22.72 -0.35
N LYS A 299 -2.96 22.22 0.86
CA LYS A 299 -4.04 22.17 1.86
C LYS A 299 -4.69 23.54 2.09
N SER A 300 -3.90 24.58 2.12
CA SER A 300 -4.40 25.95 2.35
C SER A 300 -5.25 26.46 1.18
N LEU A 301 -4.89 26.11 -0.04
CA LEU A 301 -5.68 26.48 -1.23
C LEU A 301 -7.01 25.71 -1.25
N SER A 302 -6.99 24.44 -0.97
CA SER A 302 -8.19 23.61 -0.97
C SER A 302 -9.16 24.02 0.16
N THR A 303 -8.69 24.24 1.38
CA THR A 303 -9.58 24.61 2.49
C THR A 303 -10.19 26.01 2.32
N ASN A 304 -9.51 26.94 1.62
CA ASN A 304 -10.02 28.29 1.37
C ASN A 304 -10.93 28.38 0.14
N ALA A 305 -10.74 27.51 -0.87
CA ALA A 305 -11.43 27.62 -2.16
C ALA A 305 -11.57 26.25 -2.80
N ALA A 306 -12.46 25.39 -2.28
CA ALA A 306 -12.76 24.08 -2.83
C ALA A 306 -13.90 24.13 -3.85
N ILE A 307 -13.80 23.34 -4.91
CA ILE A 307 -14.95 23.02 -5.76
C ILE A 307 -15.92 22.17 -4.90
N PRO A 308 -17.22 22.51 -4.85
CA PRO A 308 -18.18 21.71 -4.11
C PRO A 308 -18.12 20.22 -4.48
N ASN A 309 -18.20 19.36 -3.50
CA ASN A 309 -18.09 17.91 -3.64
C ASN A 309 -16.71 17.40 -4.09
N SER A 310 -15.69 18.25 -4.18
CA SER A 310 -14.31 17.77 -4.34
C SER A 310 -13.79 17.15 -3.04
N LEU A 311 -12.97 16.12 -3.18
CA LEU A 311 -12.29 15.47 -2.07
C LEU A 311 -10.81 15.86 -2.07
N TRP A 312 -10.35 16.46 -0.99
CA TRP A 312 -8.94 16.80 -0.87
C TRP A 312 -8.11 15.59 -0.43
N ILE A 313 -7.09 15.26 -1.21
CA ILE A 313 -6.09 14.24 -0.86
C ILE A 313 -4.72 14.77 -1.25
N ALA A 314 -3.83 14.92 -0.27
CA ALA A 314 -2.50 15.45 -0.52
C ALA A 314 -1.71 14.63 -1.54
N ASN A 315 -1.06 15.29 -2.51
CA ASN A 315 -0.13 14.64 -3.42
C ASN A 315 1.20 14.34 -2.72
N ASN A 316 1.21 13.33 -1.88
CA ASN A 316 2.38 12.80 -1.17
C ASN A 316 2.34 11.27 -1.13
N ASN A 317 3.24 10.65 -0.38
CA ASN A 317 3.31 9.18 -0.28
C ASN A 317 2.01 8.54 0.25
N ALA A 318 1.16 9.25 0.96
CA ALA A 318 -0.11 8.72 1.46
C ALA A 318 -1.27 8.82 0.44
N LEU A 319 -1.05 9.35 -0.78
CA LEU A 319 -2.12 9.56 -1.76
C LEU A 319 -2.83 8.26 -2.12
N SER A 320 -2.08 7.19 -2.45
CA SER A 320 -2.68 5.89 -2.78
C SER A 320 -3.56 5.37 -1.64
N THR A 321 -3.03 5.36 -0.43
CA THR A 321 -3.78 4.88 0.76
C THR A 321 -5.07 5.67 0.97
N TRP A 322 -5.01 7.01 0.96
CA TRP A 322 -6.20 7.83 1.19
C TRP A 322 -7.18 7.81 0.01
N ALA A 323 -6.69 7.72 -1.23
CA ALA A 323 -7.54 7.52 -2.40
C ALA A 323 -8.29 6.19 -2.30
N GLY A 324 -7.62 5.12 -1.90
CA GLY A 324 -8.24 3.81 -1.68
C GLY A 324 -9.28 3.79 -0.57
N TRP A 325 -9.10 4.59 0.50
CA TRP A 325 -10.09 4.78 1.55
C TRP A 325 -11.32 5.56 1.11
N MET A 326 -11.15 6.54 0.21
CA MET A 326 -12.14 7.61 0.00
C MET A 326 -12.84 7.54 -1.35
N LEU A 327 -12.22 6.99 -2.41
CA LEU A 327 -12.78 7.04 -3.76
C LEU A 327 -13.58 5.80 -4.10
N ASP A 328 -14.62 6.00 -4.93
CA ASP A 328 -15.39 4.91 -5.53
C ASP A 328 -14.70 4.42 -6.80
N TYR A 329 -14.41 3.13 -6.88
CA TYR A 329 -13.76 2.48 -8.01
C TYR A 329 -14.61 2.47 -9.30
N ASN A 330 -15.93 2.66 -9.18
CA ASN A 330 -16.84 2.64 -10.32
C ASN A 330 -17.03 4.01 -10.97
N GLN A 331 -16.56 5.10 -10.33
CA GLN A 331 -16.71 6.46 -10.82
C GLN A 331 -15.47 6.95 -11.58
N GLU A 332 -15.69 7.86 -12.52
CA GLU A 332 -14.60 8.56 -13.21
C GLU A 332 -13.91 9.54 -12.27
N ILE A 333 -12.61 9.74 -12.46
CA ILE A 333 -11.77 10.58 -11.61
C ILE A 333 -11.24 11.76 -12.43
N ILE A 334 -11.45 12.96 -11.91
CA ILE A 334 -10.85 14.21 -12.39
C ILE A 334 -9.85 14.68 -11.34
N ILE A 335 -8.63 15.00 -11.77
CA ILE A 335 -7.60 15.54 -10.89
C ILE A 335 -7.64 17.07 -10.94
N LEU A 336 -7.81 17.72 -9.78
CA LEU A 336 -7.59 19.16 -9.63
C LEU A 336 -6.16 19.36 -9.09
N GLY A 337 -5.26 19.82 -9.96
CA GLY A 337 -3.84 19.97 -9.62
C GLY A 337 -2.97 20.33 -10.82
N ALA A 338 -1.69 20.61 -10.57
CA ALA A 338 -0.77 21.05 -11.60
C ALA A 338 -0.46 19.92 -12.62
N LYS A 339 -0.41 20.28 -13.91
CA LYS A 339 -0.04 19.38 -15.02
C LYS A 339 1.27 18.60 -14.74
N SER A 340 2.26 19.26 -14.14
CA SER A 340 3.56 18.64 -13.83
C SER A 340 3.48 17.49 -12.84
N GLN A 341 2.40 17.39 -12.06
CA GLN A 341 2.17 16.34 -11.05
C GLN A 341 1.26 15.21 -11.56
N PHE A 342 0.63 15.39 -12.73
CA PHE A 342 -0.40 14.48 -13.24
C PHE A 342 0.11 13.04 -13.40
N ASP A 343 1.28 12.85 -14.03
CA ASP A 343 1.85 11.51 -14.26
C ASP A 343 2.05 10.74 -12.95
N GLU A 344 2.65 11.39 -11.95
CA GLU A 344 2.89 10.76 -10.64
C GLU A 344 1.58 10.45 -9.91
N ILE A 345 0.58 11.35 -9.97
CA ILE A 345 -0.74 11.10 -9.37
C ILE A 345 -1.42 9.92 -10.04
N CYS A 346 -1.39 9.84 -11.38
CA CYS A 346 -1.95 8.72 -12.11
C CYS A 346 -1.28 7.39 -11.72
N ARG A 347 0.04 7.35 -11.64
CA ARG A 347 0.78 6.15 -11.22
C ARG A 347 0.35 5.69 -9.83
N ARG A 348 0.24 6.62 -8.89
CA ARG A 348 -0.20 6.33 -7.51
C ARG A 348 -1.63 5.78 -7.46
N LEU A 349 -2.55 6.32 -8.26
CA LEU A 349 -3.93 5.84 -8.35
C LEU A 349 -4.02 4.46 -9.03
N MET A 350 -3.29 4.28 -10.14
CA MET A 350 -3.25 3.01 -10.87
C MET A 350 -2.70 1.85 -10.01
N ARG A 351 -1.72 2.10 -9.15
CA ARG A 351 -1.14 1.09 -8.25
C ARG A 351 -2.15 0.49 -7.28
N ILE A 352 -3.27 1.15 -7.08
CA ILE A 352 -4.39 0.64 -6.28
C ILE A 352 -5.66 0.44 -7.12
N GLY A 353 -5.54 0.31 -8.44
CA GLY A 353 -6.65 -0.04 -9.33
C GLY A 353 -7.64 1.09 -9.64
N LEU A 354 -7.34 2.33 -9.29
CA LEU A 354 -8.14 3.50 -9.63
C LEU A 354 -7.78 4.00 -11.04
N ASP A 355 -8.25 3.27 -12.06
CA ASP A 355 -7.84 3.43 -13.47
C ASP A 355 -8.69 4.42 -14.27
N ARG A 356 -9.87 4.84 -13.76
CA ARG A 356 -10.85 5.65 -14.49
C ARG A 356 -10.54 7.14 -14.47
N ILE A 357 -9.26 7.49 -14.71
CA ILE A 357 -8.78 8.87 -14.69
C ILE A 357 -9.05 9.49 -16.07
N VAL A 358 -9.99 10.45 -16.15
CA VAL A 358 -10.45 11.04 -17.41
C VAL A 358 -9.77 12.35 -17.79
N GLY A 359 -9.05 12.98 -16.86
CA GLY A 359 -8.31 14.21 -17.13
C GLY A 359 -8.02 15.03 -15.88
N TYR A 360 -7.54 16.25 -16.09
CA TYR A 360 -7.25 17.17 -15.01
C TYR A 360 -7.74 18.59 -15.31
N VAL A 361 -7.86 19.38 -14.25
CA VAL A 361 -8.00 20.84 -14.27
C VAL A 361 -6.93 21.43 -13.35
N ASP A 362 -6.35 22.58 -13.72
CA ASP A 362 -5.23 23.17 -13.01
C ASP A 362 -5.63 24.31 -12.06
N SER A 363 -6.90 24.76 -12.16
CA SER A 363 -7.46 25.77 -11.27
C SER A 363 -8.95 25.57 -11.03
N THR A 364 -9.49 26.31 -10.07
CA THR A 364 -10.92 26.35 -9.76
C THR A 364 -11.72 27.25 -10.76
N ASP A 365 -11.06 27.93 -11.69
CA ASP A 365 -11.69 28.82 -12.65
C ASP A 365 -12.70 28.09 -13.53
N VAL A 366 -12.44 26.82 -13.84
CA VAL A 366 -13.39 25.95 -14.57
C VAL A 366 -14.78 25.88 -13.91
N TRP A 367 -14.85 26.19 -12.61
CA TRP A 367 -16.07 26.23 -11.82
C TRP A 367 -16.60 27.65 -11.65
N THR A 368 -15.72 28.60 -11.30
CA THR A 368 -16.10 30.01 -11.02
C THR A 368 -16.47 30.80 -12.26
N ASP A 369 -15.93 30.48 -13.44
CA ASP A 369 -16.31 31.10 -14.73
C ASP A 369 -17.78 30.86 -15.07
N ALA A 370 -18.41 29.83 -14.50
CA ALA A 370 -19.85 29.61 -14.59
C ALA A 370 -20.64 30.30 -13.46
N HIS A 371 -20.04 31.26 -12.74
CA HIS A 371 -20.60 31.94 -11.59
C HIS A 371 -21.06 31.01 -10.45
N LYS A 372 -20.49 29.82 -10.35
CA LYS A 372 -20.77 28.86 -9.27
C LYS A 372 -19.86 29.17 -8.06
N PRO A 373 -20.43 29.20 -6.83
CA PRO A 373 -19.65 29.49 -5.64
C PRO A 373 -18.69 28.34 -5.28
N LEU A 374 -17.56 28.67 -4.71
CA LEU A 374 -16.64 27.73 -4.05
C LEU A 374 -17.09 27.53 -2.60
N THR A 375 -16.71 26.40 -2.04
CA THR A 375 -16.85 26.11 -0.62
C THR A 375 -15.54 26.36 0.13
N HIS A 376 -15.63 26.53 1.45
CA HIS A 376 -14.45 26.68 2.30
C HIS A 376 -14.66 25.94 3.63
N VAL A 377 -13.56 25.56 4.26
CA VAL A 377 -13.53 25.00 5.61
C VAL A 377 -12.78 25.96 6.51
N PRO A 378 -13.45 26.61 7.46
CA PRO A 378 -12.77 27.52 8.38
C PRO A 378 -11.81 26.78 9.31
N TRP A 379 -10.67 27.40 9.58
CA TRP A 379 -9.70 26.92 10.55
C TRP A 379 -10.02 27.46 11.92
N MET A 380 -9.81 26.63 12.95
CA MET A 380 -9.95 27.00 14.35
C MET A 380 -8.66 26.66 15.09
N SER A 381 -8.14 27.58 15.88
CA SER A 381 -6.98 27.33 16.74
C SER A 381 -7.34 26.41 17.91
N VAL A 382 -6.35 25.74 18.48
CA VAL A 382 -6.55 24.93 19.70
C VAL A 382 -6.98 25.78 20.91
N ALA A 383 -6.60 27.07 20.96
CA ALA A 383 -7.06 28.00 22.01
C ALA A 383 -8.56 28.30 21.89
N GLN A 384 -9.04 28.60 20.68
CA GLN A 384 -10.48 28.80 20.42
C GLN A 384 -11.28 27.49 20.69
N LEU A 385 -10.76 26.33 20.30
CA LEU A 385 -11.38 25.02 20.59
C LEU A 385 -11.53 24.85 22.10
N ARG A 386 -10.49 25.14 22.89
CA ARG A 386 -10.52 25.03 24.35
C ARG A 386 -11.62 25.90 24.98
N GLU A 387 -11.76 27.15 24.51
CA GLU A 387 -12.80 28.08 25.00
C GLU A 387 -14.20 27.57 24.65
N LEU A 388 -14.43 27.19 23.39
CA LEU A 388 -15.74 26.71 22.92
C LEU A 388 -16.16 25.38 23.55
N ARG A 389 -15.21 24.49 23.81
CA ARG A 389 -15.46 23.23 24.49
C ARG A 389 -15.98 23.44 25.92
N SER A 390 -15.41 24.38 26.62
CA SER A 390 -15.84 24.75 28.00
C SER A 390 -17.29 25.26 28.06
N ALA A 391 -17.81 25.80 26.96
CA ALA A 391 -19.17 26.27 26.83
C ALA A 391 -20.16 25.16 26.35
N GLU A 392 -19.75 23.88 26.20
CA GLU A 392 -20.51 22.73 25.74
C GLU A 392 -21.16 22.88 24.34
N ASN A 393 -20.65 23.80 23.52
CA ASN A 393 -21.29 24.18 22.26
C ASN A 393 -20.59 23.61 21.01
N ILE A 394 -19.62 22.70 21.17
CA ILE A 394 -18.86 22.14 20.08
C ILE A 394 -18.67 20.63 20.24
N TYR A 395 -18.84 19.90 19.12
CA TYR A 395 -18.57 18.47 19.03
C TYR A 395 -17.13 18.29 18.51
N VAL A 396 -16.27 17.68 19.30
CA VAL A 396 -14.88 17.40 18.89
C VAL A 396 -14.82 16.03 18.26
N LEU A 397 -14.45 15.98 16.97
CA LEU A 397 -14.29 14.74 16.19
C LEU A 397 -12.80 14.48 15.96
N ASP A 398 -12.26 13.47 16.63
CA ASP A 398 -10.88 13.01 16.41
C ASP A 398 -10.87 11.89 15.34
N VAL A 399 -10.19 12.13 14.22
CA VAL A 399 -10.14 11.22 13.07
C VAL A 399 -8.81 10.47 12.95
N ARG A 400 -8.05 10.35 14.04
CA ARG A 400 -6.79 9.61 14.12
C ARG A 400 -7.05 8.09 14.15
N LYS A 401 -5.98 7.29 14.18
CA LYS A 401 -6.07 5.84 14.44
C LYS A 401 -6.52 5.59 15.88
N ALA A 402 -7.16 4.44 16.13
CA ALA A 402 -7.61 4.06 17.47
C ALA A 402 -6.48 4.03 18.51
N THR A 403 -5.29 3.56 18.10
CA THR A 403 -4.10 3.56 18.96
C THR A 403 -3.64 4.97 19.33
N GLU A 404 -3.61 5.91 18.36
CA GLU A 404 -3.25 7.31 18.61
C GLU A 404 -4.26 8.00 19.56
N PHE A 405 -5.54 7.66 19.44
CA PHE A 405 -6.59 8.17 20.32
C PHE A 405 -6.46 7.60 21.74
N ALA A 406 -6.19 6.30 21.85
CA ALA A 406 -5.99 5.63 23.15
C ALA A 406 -4.74 6.10 23.89
N ASP A 407 -3.68 6.52 23.17
CA ASP A 407 -2.45 7.07 23.76
C ASP A 407 -2.65 8.49 24.33
N GLY A 408 -3.78 9.13 24.00
CA GLY A 408 -4.19 10.43 24.54
C GLY A 408 -5.00 11.25 23.53
N HIS A 409 -6.03 11.94 24.01
CA HIS A 409 -6.93 12.73 23.19
C HIS A 409 -7.47 13.96 23.92
N VAL A 410 -8.14 14.85 23.21
CA VAL A 410 -8.83 16.01 23.81
C VAL A 410 -9.98 15.49 24.67
N PRO A 411 -10.08 15.86 25.97
CA PRO A 411 -11.12 15.34 26.84
C PRO A 411 -12.53 15.52 26.26
N GLY A 412 -13.31 14.44 26.24
CA GLY A 412 -14.65 14.41 25.66
C GLY A 412 -14.69 14.45 24.12
N ALA A 413 -13.58 14.21 23.44
CA ALA A 413 -13.57 14.01 21.99
C ALA A 413 -14.20 12.67 21.61
N HIS A 414 -14.91 12.66 20.49
CA HIS A 414 -15.47 11.45 19.88
C HIS A 414 -14.50 10.93 18.81
N HIS A 415 -14.22 9.64 18.86
CA HIS A 415 -13.30 9.00 17.92
C HIS A 415 -14.03 8.30 16.79
N ILE A 416 -13.74 8.72 15.55
CA ILE A 416 -14.10 7.98 14.33
C ILE A 416 -12.91 8.09 13.39
N HIS A 417 -12.23 6.99 13.11
CA HIS A 417 -11.11 7.00 12.15
C HIS A 417 -11.53 7.56 10.80
N ALA A 418 -10.71 8.44 10.18
CA ALA A 418 -11.07 9.13 8.93
C ALA A 418 -11.53 8.18 7.83
N GLY A 419 -10.95 6.98 7.73
CA GLY A 419 -11.30 5.98 6.71
C GLY A 419 -12.70 5.38 6.88
N TYR A 420 -13.20 5.32 8.10
CA TYR A 420 -14.56 4.81 8.41
C TYR A 420 -15.61 5.92 8.54
N LEU A 421 -15.21 7.18 8.43
CA LEU A 421 -16.10 8.32 8.67
C LEU A 421 -17.36 8.29 7.81
N ARG A 422 -17.26 7.81 6.56
CA ARG A 422 -18.42 7.67 5.65
C ARG A 422 -19.53 6.79 6.22
N ASP A 423 -19.16 5.71 6.90
CA ASP A 423 -20.09 4.72 7.44
C ASP A 423 -20.76 5.20 8.75
N HIS A 424 -20.18 6.23 9.38
CA HIS A 424 -20.60 6.78 10.68
C HIS A 424 -21.21 8.20 10.60
N LEU A 425 -21.51 8.70 9.41
CA LEU A 425 -22.07 10.06 9.23
C LEU A 425 -23.38 10.27 9.97
N ALA A 426 -24.21 9.23 10.11
CA ALA A 426 -25.48 9.30 10.82
C ALA A 426 -25.34 9.50 12.34
N GLU A 427 -24.16 9.24 12.90
CA GLU A 427 -23.84 9.43 14.33
C GLU A 427 -23.46 10.88 14.66
N LEU A 428 -23.14 11.68 13.64
CA LEU A 428 -22.68 13.05 13.82
C LEU A 428 -23.85 14.03 14.01
N PRO A 429 -23.70 15.00 14.94
CA PRO A 429 -24.74 16.00 15.17
C PRO A 429 -24.88 16.95 13.97
N GLN A 430 -26.12 17.23 13.57
CA GLN A 430 -26.44 18.17 12.49
C GLN A 430 -26.65 19.62 13.00
N ASP A 431 -26.92 19.77 14.28
CA ASP A 431 -27.35 21.00 14.94
C ASP A 431 -26.23 21.72 15.72
N ARG A 432 -25.03 21.11 15.77
CA ARG A 432 -23.87 21.66 16.49
C ARG A 432 -22.68 21.89 15.57
N HIS A 433 -21.74 22.72 16.00
CA HIS A 433 -20.45 22.86 15.35
C HIS A 433 -19.60 21.62 15.57
N ILE A 434 -18.95 21.13 14.51
CA ILE A 434 -18.03 20.00 14.58
C ILE A 434 -16.60 20.48 14.37
N ALA A 435 -15.76 20.32 15.39
CA ALA A 435 -14.32 20.57 15.31
C ALA A 435 -13.60 19.27 14.94
N VAL A 436 -13.11 19.20 13.70
CA VAL A 436 -12.44 18.00 13.18
C VAL A 436 -10.93 18.11 13.41
N MET A 437 -10.35 17.12 14.06
CA MET A 437 -8.92 17.10 14.33
C MET A 437 -8.27 15.76 14.00
N CYS A 438 -6.99 15.84 13.68
CA CYS A 438 -6.08 14.69 13.62
C CYS A 438 -4.75 15.08 14.27
N ALA A 439 -3.64 14.41 14.01
CA ALA A 439 -2.34 14.78 14.56
C ALA A 439 -1.94 16.21 14.12
N ALA A 440 -1.80 16.47 12.81
CA ALA A 440 -1.26 17.72 12.27
C ALA A 440 -2.12 18.40 11.17
N GLY A 441 -3.35 17.96 10.96
CA GLY A 441 -4.32 18.63 10.07
C GLY A 441 -4.51 18.02 8.67
N SER A 442 -3.80 16.95 8.25
CA SER A 442 -3.99 16.36 6.92
C SER A 442 -5.21 15.42 6.87
N ARG A 443 -5.31 14.47 7.78
CA ARG A 443 -6.49 13.56 7.87
C ARG A 443 -7.78 14.32 8.17
N SER A 444 -7.72 15.34 9.00
CA SER A 444 -8.88 16.20 9.28
C SER A 444 -9.31 17.03 8.07
N THR A 445 -8.39 17.43 7.17
CA THR A 445 -8.77 18.09 5.91
C THR A 445 -9.51 17.12 4.96
N ILE A 446 -9.05 15.86 4.87
CA ILE A 446 -9.77 14.82 4.12
C ILE A 446 -11.18 14.64 4.72
N ALA A 447 -11.26 14.48 6.04
CA ALA A 447 -12.53 14.32 6.75
C ALA A 447 -13.47 15.52 6.55
N CYS A 448 -12.97 16.76 6.62
CA CYS A 448 -13.75 17.95 6.34
C CYS A 448 -14.30 17.97 4.91
N SER A 449 -13.49 17.61 3.91
CA SER A 449 -13.98 17.54 2.52
C SER A 449 -15.06 16.47 2.34
N LEU A 450 -14.92 15.31 3.01
CA LEU A 450 -15.96 14.29 3.03
C LEU A 450 -17.24 14.77 3.71
N LEU A 451 -17.14 15.44 4.83
CA LEU A 451 -18.29 16.01 5.55
C LEU A 451 -19.03 17.05 4.70
N LEU A 452 -18.30 17.94 3.99
CA LEU A 452 -18.90 18.88 3.03
C LEU A 452 -19.69 18.17 1.91
N GLN A 453 -19.17 17.06 1.35
CA GLN A 453 -19.87 16.25 0.36
C GLN A 453 -21.22 15.74 0.86
N HIS A 454 -21.33 15.53 2.18
CA HIS A 454 -22.53 15.00 2.84
C HIS A 454 -23.37 16.06 3.54
N GLY A 455 -23.15 17.36 3.19
CA GLY A 455 -24.01 18.46 3.62
C GLY A 455 -23.72 19.03 5.01
N PHE A 456 -22.64 18.63 5.66
CA PHE A 456 -22.22 19.24 6.93
C PHE A 456 -21.57 20.60 6.65
N THR A 457 -22.18 21.70 7.08
CA THR A 457 -21.71 23.06 6.83
C THR A 457 -21.09 23.72 8.08
N ASN A 458 -21.44 23.24 9.28
CA ASN A 458 -20.95 23.78 10.55
C ASN A 458 -19.70 23.05 11.02
N ILE A 459 -18.66 23.02 10.19
CA ILE A 459 -17.41 22.27 10.47
C ILE A 459 -16.22 23.20 10.54
N TYR A 460 -15.25 22.85 11.39
CA TYR A 460 -13.96 23.54 11.53
C TYR A 460 -12.83 22.52 11.44
N ASN A 461 -11.73 22.89 10.77
CA ASN A 461 -10.50 22.12 10.80
C ASN A 461 -9.57 22.69 11.89
N ILE A 462 -9.08 21.85 12.79
CA ILE A 462 -8.24 22.32 13.90
C ILE A 462 -6.80 22.51 13.43
N THR A 463 -6.33 23.75 13.55
CA THR A 463 -4.97 24.13 13.17
C THR A 463 -3.93 23.42 14.02
N GLY A 464 -3.05 22.65 13.37
CA GLY A 464 -2.01 21.86 14.02
C GLY A 464 -2.51 20.63 14.77
N GLY A 465 -3.84 20.39 14.79
CA GLY A 465 -4.44 19.18 15.36
C GLY A 465 -4.07 18.90 16.82
N PHE A 466 -4.01 17.61 17.16
CA PHE A 466 -3.65 17.16 18.52
C PHE A 466 -2.20 17.50 18.90
N ASP A 467 -1.28 17.54 17.93
CA ASP A 467 0.11 17.92 18.20
C ASP A 467 0.19 19.35 18.75
N ALA A 468 -0.60 20.30 18.19
CA ALA A 468 -0.68 21.66 18.69
C ALA A 468 -1.41 21.76 20.05
N TRP A 469 -2.44 20.92 20.27
CA TRP A 469 -3.14 20.83 21.56
C TRP A 469 -2.19 20.40 22.68
N ASN A 470 -1.44 19.33 22.44
CA ASN A 470 -0.48 18.78 23.39
C ASN A 470 0.70 19.75 23.63
N ALA A 471 1.23 20.38 22.57
CA ALA A 471 2.30 21.36 22.67
C ALA A 471 1.89 22.61 23.44
N ALA A 472 0.60 22.97 23.46
CA ALA A 472 0.05 24.05 24.26
C ALA A 472 -0.09 23.69 25.76
N GLY A 473 0.22 22.45 26.14
CA GLY A 473 0.10 21.97 27.53
C GLY A 473 -1.34 21.87 28.02
N TYR A 474 -2.31 21.66 27.11
CA TYR A 474 -3.71 21.50 27.48
C TYR A 474 -3.98 20.07 27.99
N GLU A 475 -5.08 19.95 28.75
CA GLU A 475 -5.52 18.69 29.34
C GLU A 475 -5.71 17.60 28.27
N VAL A 476 -5.23 16.39 28.58
CA VAL A 476 -5.32 15.18 27.74
C VAL A 476 -5.98 14.07 28.56
N GLU A 477 -6.95 13.38 27.95
CA GLU A 477 -7.63 12.21 28.49
C GLU A 477 -7.05 10.94 27.88
#